data_1be45dc5c980d5740c7d3b39a1e1e1f2
#
_entry.id   1be45dc5c980d5740c7d3b39a1e1e1f2
#
_cell.length_a   1.000
_cell.length_b   1.000
_cell.length_c   1.000
_cell.angle_alpha   90.00
_cell.angle_beta   90.00
_cell.angle_gamma   90.00
#
_symmetry.space_group_name_H-M   'P 1'
#
loop_
_entity.id
_entity.type
_entity.pdbx_description
1 polymer ?
#
loop_
_entity_poly.entity_id
_entity_poly.type
_entity_poly.pdbx_seq_one_letter_code
_entity_poly.pdbx_strand_id
1 'polypeptide(L)'
;MPPAQPVKYNTAMSNDRNTTEREKDPMGRAIADFHKNRKAGKLRVLSSMFYEDEIPVPTLFRTLDEMPLQEKRAIELCRGRILDVGAGSGCHSLELTKRGHEVVAIDISELSVEVMKERGIDARNINFFDETFCEKFDTILMAMNGIGIVGKIENMEQFFNATRRLLAPGGQVLLDSTDIKYIFTDDDGSMLIDLAAGYYGEVDFKMKYKNITGKPFDWLYIDYETLAMYAEQYNFICEKCIDGEHFDYLARLTPKQVVK
;
A
#
# COMPACT_ATOMS: atom_id res chain seq x y z
N MET A 1 -25.56 6.62 -40.06
CA MET A 1 -24.60 7.05 -39.02
C MET A 1 -23.24 6.60 -39.45
N PRO A 2 -22.24 7.46 -39.64
CA PRO A 2 -20.88 7.02 -39.96
C PRO A 2 -20.14 6.53 -38.68
N PRO A 3 -19.16 5.63 -38.80
CA PRO A 3 -18.44 5.07 -37.67
C PRO A 3 -17.46 6.07 -37.07
N ALA A 4 -17.33 6.03 -35.73
CA ALA A 4 -16.46 6.88 -34.96
C ALA A 4 -14.97 6.60 -35.28
N GLN A 5 -14.20 7.66 -35.52
CA GLN A 5 -12.77 7.57 -35.73
C GLN A 5 -12.00 7.40 -34.41
N PRO A 6 -10.88 6.66 -34.41
CA PRO A 6 -10.07 6.47 -33.21
C PRO A 6 -9.32 7.75 -32.83
N VAL A 7 -9.38 8.10 -31.55
CA VAL A 7 -8.65 9.22 -30.96
C VAL A 7 -7.17 8.90 -30.94
N LYS A 8 -6.36 9.67 -31.67
CA LYS A 8 -4.89 9.57 -31.62
C LYS A 8 -4.39 10.16 -30.30
N TYR A 9 -3.84 9.33 -29.43
CA TYR A 9 -3.08 9.78 -28.27
C TYR A 9 -1.75 10.38 -28.70
N ASN A 10 -1.54 11.64 -28.35
CA ASN A 10 -0.36 12.42 -28.72
C ASN A 10 0.77 12.13 -27.70
N THR A 11 1.88 11.57 -28.16
CA THR A 11 3.02 11.03 -27.38
C THR A 11 4.04 12.09 -26.93
N ALA A 12 3.67 13.37 -26.83
CA ALA A 12 4.62 14.46 -26.57
C ALA A 12 4.35 15.23 -25.25
N MET A 13 4.09 14.52 -24.12
CA MET A 13 3.84 15.17 -22.81
C MET A 13 4.57 14.50 -21.62
N SER A 14 5.76 13.88 -21.82
CA SER A 14 6.39 13.10 -20.74
C SER A 14 7.14 13.94 -19.68
N ASN A 15 7.68 15.13 -20.01
CA ASN A 15 8.49 15.91 -19.07
C ASN A 15 7.68 16.84 -18.16
N ASP A 16 6.57 17.41 -18.62
CA ASP A 16 5.74 18.32 -17.80
C ASP A 16 4.92 17.57 -16.74
N ARG A 17 4.56 16.30 -16.98
CA ARG A 17 3.79 15.50 -16.02
C ARG A 17 4.62 15.14 -14.78
N ASN A 18 5.90 14.79 -14.93
CA ASN A 18 6.75 14.40 -13.81
C ASN A 18 7.04 15.57 -12.86
N THR A 19 7.29 16.77 -13.36
CA THR A 19 7.51 17.94 -12.52
C THR A 19 6.27 18.28 -11.70
N THR A 20 5.07 18.20 -12.30
CA THR A 20 3.79 18.50 -11.64
C THR A 20 3.41 17.47 -10.57
N GLU A 21 3.74 16.19 -10.76
CA GLU A 21 3.47 15.14 -9.74
C GLU A 21 4.42 15.27 -8.55
N ARG A 22 5.72 15.51 -8.75
CA ARG A 22 6.69 15.79 -7.65
C ARG A 22 6.30 17.00 -6.80
N GLU A 23 5.75 18.04 -7.42
CA GLU A 23 5.30 19.25 -6.72
C GLU A 23 4.02 19.02 -5.88
N LYS A 24 3.31 17.93 -6.14
CA LYS A 24 2.07 17.53 -5.45
C LYS A 24 2.21 16.26 -4.61
N ASP A 25 3.44 15.91 -4.23
CA ASP A 25 3.79 14.76 -3.42
C ASP A 25 4.19 15.17 -2.00
N PRO A 26 3.24 15.38 -1.09
CA PRO A 26 3.53 15.76 0.29
C PRO A 26 4.24 14.66 1.09
N MET A 27 3.92 13.37 0.85
CA MET A 27 4.54 12.23 1.52
C MET A 27 6.00 12.11 1.13
N GLY A 28 6.31 12.02 -0.16
CA GLY A 28 7.67 11.91 -0.65
C GLY A 28 8.52 13.13 -0.26
N ARG A 29 7.94 14.33 -0.26
CA ARG A 29 8.66 15.53 0.21
C ARG A 29 8.98 15.45 1.70
N ALA A 30 8.07 14.97 2.53
CA ALA A 30 8.30 14.79 3.97
C ALA A 30 9.41 13.76 4.22
N ILE A 31 9.39 12.64 3.49
CA ILE A 31 10.42 11.60 3.51
C ILE A 31 11.78 12.18 3.10
N ALA A 32 11.86 12.90 1.98
CA ALA A 32 13.09 13.50 1.50
C ALA A 32 13.68 14.55 2.48
N ASP A 33 12.83 15.41 3.03
CA ASP A 33 13.25 16.39 4.04
C ASP A 33 13.80 15.72 5.31
N PHE A 34 13.14 14.67 5.79
CA PHE A 34 13.59 13.92 6.97
C PHE A 34 14.90 13.17 6.69
N HIS A 35 15.00 12.52 5.54
CA HIS A 35 16.23 11.82 5.16
C HIS A 35 17.43 12.77 5.16
N LYS A 36 17.27 13.93 4.53
CA LYS A 36 18.35 14.94 4.39
C LYS A 36 18.70 15.64 5.69
N ASN A 37 17.70 16.04 6.49
CA ASN A 37 17.88 16.99 7.60
C ASN A 37 17.70 16.33 8.97
N ARG A 38 17.28 15.04 9.04
CA ARG A 38 16.83 14.36 10.27
C ARG A 38 15.70 15.09 11.00
N LYS A 39 15.00 15.94 10.27
CA LYS A 39 13.82 16.71 10.73
C LYS A 39 12.87 16.89 9.57
N ALA A 40 11.58 16.79 9.86
CA ALA A 40 10.51 17.10 8.93
C ALA A 40 9.46 17.99 9.63
N GLY A 41 8.68 18.70 8.84
CA GLY A 41 7.47 19.36 9.32
C GLY A 41 6.35 18.34 9.53
N LYS A 42 5.17 18.84 9.90
CA LYS A 42 3.96 18.02 10.05
C LYS A 42 3.47 17.52 8.70
N LEU A 43 3.36 16.19 8.58
CA LEU A 43 2.69 15.54 7.47
C LEU A 43 1.25 15.27 7.91
N ARG A 44 0.32 16.10 7.42
CA ARG A 44 -1.09 16.05 7.82
C ARG A 44 -1.90 15.21 6.85
N VAL A 45 -2.82 14.45 7.40
CA VAL A 45 -3.79 13.62 6.68
C VAL A 45 -5.18 14.19 6.95
N LEU A 46 -5.89 14.48 5.87
CA LEU A 46 -7.25 15.00 5.89
C LEU A 46 -8.17 13.95 5.25
N SER A 47 -9.36 13.80 5.80
CA SER A 47 -10.42 12.94 5.29
C SER A 47 -11.75 13.68 5.41
N SER A 48 -12.75 13.29 4.62
CA SER A 48 -14.12 13.74 4.82
C SER A 48 -14.81 13.01 5.99
N MET A 49 -14.26 11.85 6.41
CA MET A 49 -14.84 10.95 7.40
C MET A 49 -14.22 11.12 8.79
N PHE A 50 -12.99 11.61 8.90
CA PHE A 50 -12.24 11.67 10.16
C PHE A 50 -11.70 13.06 10.43
N TYR A 51 -11.38 13.31 11.71
CA TYR A 51 -10.63 14.50 12.07
C TYR A 51 -9.24 14.50 11.44
N GLU A 52 -8.69 15.71 11.21
CA GLU A 52 -7.32 15.85 10.72
C GLU A 52 -6.34 15.11 11.64
N ASP A 53 -5.47 14.30 11.06
CA ASP A 53 -4.45 13.54 11.76
C ASP A 53 -3.05 13.86 11.21
N GLU A 54 -2.00 13.40 11.88
CA GLU A 54 -0.61 13.63 11.53
C GLU A 54 0.16 12.31 11.50
N ILE A 55 0.84 12.04 10.38
CA ILE A 55 1.79 10.94 10.30
C ILE A 55 3.14 11.44 10.82
N PRO A 56 3.65 10.92 11.95
CA PRO A 56 4.97 11.24 12.43
C PRO A 56 6.04 10.74 11.44
N VAL A 57 6.66 11.65 10.68
CA VAL A 57 7.60 11.26 9.61
C VAL A 57 8.74 10.35 10.09
N PRO A 58 9.29 10.50 11.33
CA PRO A 58 10.27 9.55 11.86
C PRO A 58 9.80 8.09 11.84
N THR A 59 8.50 7.83 12.05
CA THR A 59 7.92 6.47 12.03
C THR A 59 8.13 5.78 10.69
N LEU A 60 8.19 6.53 9.59
CA LEU A 60 8.47 5.97 8.27
C LEU A 60 9.93 5.45 8.14
N PHE A 61 10.82 5.84 9.05
CA PHE A 61 12.23 5.44 9.08
C PHE A 61 12.59 4.50 10.23
N ARG A 62 11.58 3.98 10.93
CA ARG A 62 11.75 3.13 12.11
C ARG A 62 12.61 1.90 11.84
N THR A 63 13.27 1.46 12.88
CA THR A 63 14.01 0.19 12.90
C THR A 63 13.09 -0.96 13.29
N LEU A 64 13.55 -2.20 13.13
CA LEU A 64 12.77 -3.39 13.50
C LEU A 64 12.24 -3.33 14.95
N ASP A 65 13.05 -2.85 15.90
CA ASP A 65 12.66 -2.80 17.32
C ASP A 65 11.47 -1.87 17.55
N GLU A 66 11.34 -0.83 16.73
CA GLU A 66 10.27 0.16 16.78
C GLU A 66 9.02 -0.24 15.97
N MET A 67 9.10 -1.33 15.18
CA MET A 67 7.96 -1.82 14.40
C MET A 67 6.93 -2.51 15.30
N PRO A 68 5.63 -2.36 15.03
CA PRO A 68 4.60 -3.12 15.72
C PRO A 68 4.69 -4.61 15.40
N LEU A 69 3.98 -5.42 16.20
CA LEU A 69 4.12 -6.88 16.18
C LEU A 69 3.77 -7.49 14.82
N GLN A 70 2.73 -7.00 14.15
CA GLN A 70 2.30 -7.49 12.83
C GLN A 70 3.37 -7.24 11.76
N GLU A 71 4.07 -6.11 11.79
CA GLU A 71 5.15 -5.83 10.85
C GLU A 71 6.37 -6.71 11.12
N LYS A 72 6.74 -6.88 12.40
CA LYS A 72 7.80 -7.85 12.79
C LYS A 72 7.48 -9.24 12.28
N ARG A 73 6.20 -9.65 12.45
CA ARG A 73 5.74 -10.96 11.99
C ARG A 73 5.75 -11.09 10.47
N ALA A 74 5.36 -10.04 9.75
CA ALA A 74 5.45 -10.02 8.29
C ALA A 74 6.89 -10.20 7.80
N ILE A 75 7.86 -9.49 8.41
CA ILE A 75 9.30 -9.63 8.10
C ILE A 75 9.80 -11.05 8.36
N GLU A 76 9.38 -11.68 9.47
CA GLU A 76 9.76 -13.08 9.79
C GLU A 76 9.19 -14.08 8.78
N LEU A 77 8.01 -13.84 8.23
CA LEU A 77 7.33 -14.72 7.28
C LEU A 77 7.79 -14.50 5.83
N CYS A 78 8.50 -13.41 5.55
CA CYS A 78 9.08 -13.15 4.24
C CYS A 78 10.09 -14.25 3.86
N ARG A 79 10.07 -14.64 2.58
CA ARG A 79 10.98 -15.66 2.03
C ARG A 79 11.28 -15.42 0.57
N GLY A 80 12.40 -15.93 0.11
CA GLY A 80 12.84 -15.85 -1.28
C GLY A 80 13.07 -14.42 -1.75
N ARG A 81 12.73 -14.15 -3.01
CA ARG A 81 12.77 -12.81 -3.62
C ARG A 81 11.53 -12.03 -3.25
N ILE A 82 11.70 -10.83 -2.75
CA ILE A 82 10.64 -10.04 -2.12
C ILE A 82 10.35 -8.78 -2.93
N LEU A 83 9.06 -8.50 -3.14
CA LEU A 83 8.55 -7.22 -3.61
C LEU A 83 7.96 -6.45 -2.42
N ASP A 84 8.54 -5.31 -2.06
CA ASP A 84 8.02 -4.38 -1.05
C ASP A 84 7.20 -3.30 -1.76
N VAL A 85 5.88 -3.28 -1.56
CA VAL A 85 4.93 -2.45 -2.29
C VAL A 85 4.53 -1.23 -1.46
N GLY A 86 4.64 -0.03 -2.06
CA GLY A 86 4.40 1.23 -1.35
C GLY A 86 5.46 1.47 -0.28
N ALA A 87 6.72 1.14 -0.58
CA ALA A 87 7.80 1.02 0.38
C ALA A 87 8.18 2.32 1.11
N GLY A 88 7.71 3.48 0.66
CA GLY A 88 7.91 4.78 1.29
C GLY A 88 9.37 5.15 1.47
N SER A 89 9.87 5.11 2.71
CA SER A 89 11.29 5.33 2.98
C SER A 89 12.14 4.06 2.84
N GLY A 90 11.53 2.88 2.70
CA GLY A 90 12.19 1.57 2.60
C GLY A 90 12.63 0.97 3.95
N CYS A 91 11.95 1.26 5.04
CA CYS A 91 12.34 0.73 6.36
C CYS A 91 12.24 -0.81 6.41
N HIS A 92 11.20 -1.41 5.82
CA HIS A 92 11.05 -2.87 5.71
C HIS A 92 12.06 -3.46 4.73
N SER A 93 12.24 -2.84 3.56
CA SER A 93 13.24 -3.26 2.56
C SER A 93 14.64 -3.34 3.14
N LEU A 94 15.06 -2.35 3.94
CA LEU A 94 16.38 -2.37 4.59
C LEU A 94 16.53 -3.53 5.57
N GLU A 95 15.53 -3.81 6.38
CA GLU A 95 15.57 -4.89 7.34
C GLU A 95 15.61 -6.25 6.63
N LEU A 96 14.81 -6.44 5.58
CA LEU A 96 14.80 -7.65 4.77
C LEU A 96 16.16 -7.87 4.05
N THR A 97 16.75 -6.80 3.51
CA THR A 97 18.09 -6.86 2.91
C THR A 97 19.16 -7.24 3.91
N LYS A 98 19.11 -6.69 5.15
CA LYS A 98 20.03 -7.10 6.24
C LYS A 98 19.91 -8.59 6.59
N ARG A 99 18.73 -9.17 6.44
CA ARG A 99 18.49 -10.62 6.63
C ARG A 99 18.94 -11.48 5.45
N GLY A 100 19.46 -10.86 4.39
CA GLY A 100 20.02 -11.57 3.23
C GLY A 100 19.01 -11.86 2.13
N HIS A 101 17.83 -11.25 2.15
CA HIS A 101 16.84 -11.38 1.07
C HIS A 101 17.19 -10.49 -0.12
N GLU A 102 16.85 -10.95 -1.32
CA GLU A 102 16.78 -10.11 -2.52
C GLU A 102 15.47 -9.33 -2.47
N VAL A 103 15.55 -7.99 -2.38
CA VAL A 103 14.39 -7.11 -2.23
C VAL A 103 14.33 -6.11 -3.37
N VAL A 104 13.19 -6.01 -4.01
CA VAL A 104 12.81 -4.92 -4.92
C VAL A 104 11.73 -4.10 -4.25
N ALA A 105 11.97 -2.80 -4.07
CA ALA A 105 10.99 -1.86 -3.53
C ALA A 105 10.32 -1.07 -4.64
N ILE A 106 9.01 -0.93 -4.58
CA ILE A 106 8.26 -0.07 -5.52
C ILE A 106 7.46 0.98 -4.78
N ASP A 107 7.41 2.17 -5.37
CA ASP A 107 6.58 3.28 -4.88
C ASP A 107 6.19 4.18 -6.05
N ILE A 108 5.01 4.80 -5.97
CA ILE A 108 4.55 5.78 -6.96
C ILE A 108 5.20 7.16 -6.76
N SER A 109 5.75 7.43 -5.58
CA SER A 109 6.47 8.65 -5.26
C SER A 109 7.91 8.57 -5.78
N GLU A 110 8.24 9.40 -6.76
CA GLU A 110 9.60 9.53 -7.27
C GLU A 110 10.58 9.97 -6.18
N LEU A 111 10.15 10.86 -5.28
CA LEU A 111 10.96 11.34 -4.15
C LEU A 111 11.26 10.23 -3.14
N SER A 112 10.27 9.36 -2.83
CA SER A 112 10.48 8.18 -2.00
C SER A 112 11.49 7.23 -2.63
N VAL A 113 11.37 6.99 -3.94
CA VAL A 113 12.29 6.13 -4.69
C VAL A 113 13.72 6.68 -4.68
N GLU A 114 13.90 7.99 -4.85
CA GLU A 114 15.22 8.63 -4.73
C GLU A 114 15.83 8.38 -3.34
N VAL A 115 15.06 8.61 -2.28
CA VAL A 115 15.52 8.37 -0.90
C VAL A 115 15.88 6.90 -0.68
N MET A 116 15.07 5.97 -1.16
CA MET A 116 15.38 4.53 -1.05
C MET A 116 16.67 4.16 -1.77
N LYS A 117 16.92 4.70 -2.96
CA LYS A 117 18.18 4.51 -3.71
C LYS A 117 19.37 5.07 -2.95
N GLU A 118 19.26 6.26 -2.37
CA GLU A 118 20.31 6.84 -1.51
C GLU A 118 20.59 5.99 -0.26
N ARG A 119 19.60 5.22 0.19
CA ARG A 119 19.73 4.24 1.30
C ARG A 119 20.25 2.88 0.85
N GLY A 120 20.57 2.70 -0.45
CA GLY A 120 21.13 1.46 -1.00
C GLY A 120 20.12 0.37 -1.35
N ILE A 121 18.83 0.72 -1.52
CA ILE A 121 17.75 -0.21 -1.85
C ILE A 121 17.56 -0.25 -3.38
N ASP A 122 17.32 -1.44 -3.97
CA ASP A 122 16.80 -1.55 -5.34
C ASP A 122 15.36 -1.04 -5.36
N ALA A 123 15.21 0.26 -5.61
CA ALA A 123 13.92 0.94 -5.60
C ALA A 123 13.53 1.44 -6.98
N ARG A 124 12.24 1.30 -7.32
CA ARG A 124 11.72 1.63 -8.65
C ARG A 124 10.43 2.42 -8.55
N ASN A 125 10.30 3.44 -9.40
CA ASN A 125 9.08 4.23 -9.50
C ASN A 125 8.08 3.49 -10.40
N ILE A 126 7.32 2.59 -9.79
CA ILE A 126 6.36 1.69 -10.47
C ILE A 126 5.07 1.66 -9.68
N ASN A 127 3.94 1.72 -10.38
CA ASN A 127 2.63 1.43 -9.81
C ASN A 127 2.44 -0.10 -9.77
N PHE A 128 2.00 -0.64 -8.63
CA PHE A 128 1.71 -2.07 -8.45
C PHE A 128 0.74 -2.62 -9.52
N PHE A 129 -0.18 -1.79 -9.99
CA PHE A 129 -1.17 -2.15 -11.00
C PHE A 129 -0.67 -2.03 -12.46
N ASP A 130 0.56 -1.54 -12.67
CA ASP A 130 1.13 -1.45 -14.01
C ASP A 130 1.28 -2.84 -14.64
N GLU A 131 0.52 -3.09 -15.71
CA GLU A 131 0.50 -4.39 -16.40
C GLU A 131 1.81 -4.73 -17.09
N THR A 132 2.67 -3.75 -17.36
CA THR A 132 3.99 -3.96 -17.97
C THR A 132 5.02 -4.51 -16.97
N PHE A 133 4.77 -4.37 -15.67
CA PHE A 133 5.61 -4.91 -14.61
C PHE A 133 5.25 -6.39 -14.37
N CYS A 134 6.11 -7.30 -14.85
CA CYS A 134 5.83 -8.75 -14.91
C CYS A 134 6.89 -9.63 -14.21
N GLU A 135 7.78 -9.05 -13.40
CA GLU A 135 8.76 -9.83 -12.63
C GLU A 135 8.08 -10.75 -11.61
N LYS A 136 8.79 -11.80 -11.18
CA LYS A 136 8.25 -12.81 -10.27
C LYS A 136 8.90 -12.73 -8.90
N PHE A 137 8.07 -12.86 -7.85
CA PHE A 137 8.48 -12.75 -6.46
C PHE A 137 7.90 -13.90 -5.63
N ASP A 138 8.70 -14.40 -4.68
CA ASP A 138 8.27 -15.43 -3.74
C ASP A 138 7.42 -14.84 -2.62
N THR A 139 7.64 -13.57 -2.29
CA THR A 139 6.83 -12.81 -1.34
C THR A 139 6.51 -11.42 -1.90
N ILE A 140 5.25 -11.02 -1.86
CA ILE A 140 4.81 -9.63 -2.01
C ILE A 140 4.48 -9.14 -0.61
N LEU A 141 5.19 -8.12 -0.12
CA LEU A 141 4.95 -7.48 1.16
C LEU A 141 4.19 -6.17 0.94
N MET A 142 3.10 -6.00 1.68
CA MET A 142 2.27 -4.80 1.66
C MET A 142 1.99 -4.40 3.11
N ALA A 143 2.91 -3.67 3.72
CA ALA A 143 2.87 -3.30 5.14
C ALA A 143 2.30 -1.90 5.36
N MET A 144 1.89 -1.57 6.61
CA MET A 144 1.27 -0.31 7.03
C MET A 144 -0.09 -0.05 6.37
N ASN A 145 -1.01 -0.98 6.57
CA ASN A 145 -2.30 -1.01 5.87
C ASN A 145 -2.10 -1.03 4.35
N GLY A 146 -1.16 -1.88 3.91
CA GLY A 146 -0.70 -1.89 2.51
C GLY A 146 -1.77 -2.28 1.50
N ILE A 147 -2.81 -3.02 1.92
CA ILE A 147 -3.99 -3.30 1.08
C ILE A 147 -4.73 -2.01 0.66
N GLY A 148 -4.55 -0.93 1.40
CA GLY A 148 -5.19 0.36 1.16
C GLY A 148 -4.98 0.92 -0.24
N ILE A 149 -3.89 0.55 -0.93
CA ILE A 149 -3.63 0.96 -2.33
C ILE A 149 -4.72 0.52 -3.32
N VAL A 150 -5.56 -0.45 -2.95
CA VAL A 150 -6.72 -0.90 -3.73
C VAL A 150 -7.76 0.22 -3.83
N GLY A 151 -7.84 1.08 -2.82
CA GLY A 151 -8.74 2.23 -2.74
C GLY A 151 -10.18 1.83 -2.42
N LYS A 152 -10.80 1.03 -3.28
CA LYS A 152 -12.20 0.59 -3.16
C LYS A 152 -12.37 -0.90 -3.39
N ILE A 153 -13.42 -1.45 -2.79
CA ILE A 153 -13.79 -2.88 -2.93
C ILE A 153 -13.99 -3.29 -4.40
N GLU A 154 -14.50 -2.41 -5.23
CA GLU A 154 -14.70 -2.67 -6.66
C GLU A 154 -13.40 -2.98 -7.42
N ASN A 155 -12.24 -2.56 -6.89
CA ASN A 155 -10.92 -2.79 -7.48
C ASN A 155 -10.25 -4.10 -7.01
N MET A 156 -10.91 -4.92 -6.19
CA MET A 156 -10.34 -6.18 -5.68
C MET A 156 -9.96 -7.15 -6.81
N GLU A 157 -10.73 -7.17 -7.92
CA GLU A 157 -10.35 -7.97 -9.10
C GLU A 157 -8.99 -7.56 -9.65
N GLN A 158 -8.77 -6.25 -9.82
CA GLN A 158 -7.50 -5.72 -10.30
C GLN A 158 -6.34 -6.06 -9.36
N PHE A 159 -6.57 -6.00 -8.05
CA PHE A 159 -5.60 -6.39 -7.03
C PHE A 159 -5.19 -7.87 -7.17
N PHE A 160 -6.15 -8.79 -7.23
CA PHE A 160 -5.85 -10.21 -7.36
C PHE A 160 -5.20 -10.56 -8.70
N ASN A 161 -5.56 -9.88 -9.79
CA ASN A 161 -4.92 -10.05 -11.09
C ASN A 161 -3.47 -9.57 -11.07
N ALA A 162 -3.17 -8.40 -10.49
CA ALA A 162 -1.81 -7.90 -10.31
C ALA A 162 -0.98 -8.85 -9.42
N THR A 163 -1.55 -9.28 -8.31
CA THR A 163 -0.92 -10.25 -7.39
C THR A 163 -0.54 -11.55 -8.12
N ARG A 164 -1.47 -12.15 -8.88
CA ARG A 164 -1.21 -13.39 -9.64
C ARG A 164 -0.14 -13.19 -10.71
N ARG A 165 -0.14 -12.02 -11.36
CA ARG A 165 0.88 -11.65 -12.36
C ARG A 165 2.27 -11.60 -11.75
N LEU A 166 2.43 -11.13 -10.51
CA LEU A 166 3.72 -10.87 -9.85
C LEU A 166 4.21 -12.03 -8.97
N LEU A 167 3.33 -12.93 -8.52
CA LEU A 167 3.74 -14.08 -7.71
C LEU A 167 4.45 -15.15 -8.54
N ALA A 168 5.55 -15.66 -8.01
CA ALA A 168 6.19 -16.89 -8.44
C ALA A 168 5.30 -18.11 -8.06
N PRO A 169 5.48 -19.29 -8.71
CA PRO A 169 4.83 -20.50 -8.27
C PRO A 169 5.11 -20.82 -6.79
N GLY A 170 4.06 -21.00 -6.00
CA GLY A 170 4.15 -21.20 -4.56
C GLY A 170 4.46 -19.94 -3.76
N GLY A 171 4.43 -18.75 -4.37
CA GLY A 171 4.61 -17.48 -3.70
C GLY A 171 3.45 -17.10 -2.79
N GLN A 172 3.65 -16.05 -2.00
CA GLN A 172 2.69 -15.54 -1.02
C GLN A 172 2.60 -14.01 -1.07
N VAL A 173 1.46 -13.46 -0.64
CA VAL A 173 1.32 -12.06 -0.25
C VAL A 173 1.24 -12.00 1.27
N LEU A 174 1.95 -11.09 1.88
CA LEU A 174 1.81 -10.70 3.28
C LEU A 174 1.31 -9.26 3.30
N LEU A 175 0.11 -9.05 3.81
CA LEU A 175 -0.51 -7.75 3.88
C LEU A 175 -1.17 -7.55 5.24
N ASP A 176 -1.17 -6.31 5.70
CA ASP A 176 -1.93 -5.91 6.86
C ASP A 176 -3.10 -5.00 6.50
N SER A 177 -4.09 -5.00 7.34
CA SER A 177 -5.22 -4.09 7.32
C SER A 177 -5.78 -3.90 8.72
N THR A 178 -6.67 -2.93 8.86
CA THR A 178 -7.39 -2.63 10.10
C THR A 178 -8.89 -2.71 9.83
N ASP A 179 -9.63 -3.38 10.71
CA ASP A 179 -11.09 -3.27 10.74
C ASP A 179 -11.50 -1.98 11.46
N ILE A 180 -11.92 -0.98 10.68
CA ILE A 180 -12.33 0.32 11.22
C ILE A 180 -13.80 0.37 11.67
N LYS A 181 -14.45 -0.79 11.78
CA LYS A 181 -15.84 -0.92 12.22
C LYS A 181 -16.11 -0.22 13.56
N TYR A 182 -15.11 -0.23 14.47
CA TYR A 182 -15.23 0.41 15.80
C TYR A 182 -15.57 1.91 15.72
N ILE A 183 -15.26 2.59 14.61
CA ILE A 183 -15.54 4.02 14.41
C ILE A 183 -17.05 4.26 14.23
N PHE A 184 -17.78 3.26 13.74
CA PHE A 184 -19.22 3.29 13.46
C PHE A 184 -20.04 2.58 14.53
N THR A 185 -19.41 2.16 15.63
CA THR A 185 -20.05 1.40 16.71
C THR A 185 -20.24 2.32 17.91
N ASP A 186 -21.49 2.50 18.35
CA ASP A 186 -21.84 3.27 19.53
C ASP A 186 -21.51 2.50 20.84
N ASP A 187 -21.56 3.17 21.99
CA ASP A 187 -21.25 2.60 23.31
C ASP A 187 -22.16 1.42 23.69
N ASP A 188 -23.36 1.32 23.11
CA ASP A 188 -24.29 0.21 23.31
C ASP A 188 -24.06 -0.98 22.36
N GLY A 189 -23.05 -0.90 21.49
CA GLY A 189 -22.72 -1.90 20.47
C GLY A 189 -23.57 -1.82 19.21
N SER A 190 -24.49 -0.86 19.10
CA SER A 190 -25.22 -0.61 17.87
C SER A 190 -24.28 0.02 16.82
N MET A 191 -24.54 -0.27 15.55
CA MET A 191 -23.71 0.19 14.45
C MET A 191 -24.54 0.93 13.42
N LEU A 192 -24.17 2.19 13.17
CA LEU A 192 -24.76 3.01 12.11
C LEU A 192 -23.87 2.96 10.86
N ILE A 193 -24.19 2.03 9.95
CA ILE A 193 -23.58 1.99 8.62
C ILE A 193 -24.66 2.32 7.59
N ASP A 194 -24.38 3.30 6.74
CA ASP A 194 -25.19 3.55 5.56
C ASP A 194 -24.87 2.51 4.48
N LEU A 195 -25.70 1.48 4.38
CA LEU A 195 -25.55 0.44 3.37
C LEU A 195 -25.62 0.95 1.92
N ALA A 196 -26.11 2.16 1.70
CA ALA A 196 -26.15 2.79 0.38
C ALA A 196 -24.84 3.53 0.04
N ALA A 197 -24.00 3.80 1.03
CA ALA A 197 -22.73 4.53 0.85
C ALA A 197 -21.56 3.64 0.39
N GLY A 198 -21.75 2.32 0.23
CA GLY A 198 -20.69 1.38 -0.14
C GLY A 198 -20.11 0.64 1.06
N TYR A 199 -18.89 0.14 0.91
CA TYR A 199 -18.20 -0.58 1.98
C TYR A 199 -17.64 0.42 3.00
N TYR A 200 -17.90 0.20 4.29
CA TYR A 200 -17.55 1.13 5.38
C TYR A 200 -16.05 1.43 5.52
N GLY A 201 -15.20 0.57 4.97
CA GLY A 201 -13.74 0.72 5.00
C GLY A 201 -13.16 1.50 3.82
N GLU A 202 -13.97 2.04 2.92
CA GLU A 202 -13.52 2.92 1.84
C GLU A 202 -13.41 4.36 2.34
N VAL A 203 -12.18 4.86 2.47
CA VAL A 203 -11.88 6.16 3.05
C VAL A 203 -11.22 7.05 2.00
N ASP A 204 -11.67 8.30 1.90
CA ASP A 204 -10.98 9.32 1.14
C ASP A 204 -9.89 9.99 1.97
N PHE A 205 -8.72 10.15 1.39
CA PHE A 205 -7.61 10.86 2.02
C PHE A 205 -7.06 11.96 1.14
N LYS A 206 -6.50 12.97 1.80
CA LYS A 206 -5.72 14.02 1.18
C LYS A 206 -4.57 14.40 2.11
N MET A 207 -3.36 14.37 1.61
CA MET A 207 -2.18 14.71 2.40
C MET A 207 -1.74 16.15 2.20
N LYS A 208 -1.13 16.73 3.26
CA LYS A 208 -0.59 18.08 3.27
C LYS A 208 0.75 18.13 4.00
N TYR A 209 1.75 18.71 3.36
CA TYR A 209 3.06 18.91 3.96
C TYR A 209 3.58 20.30 3.62
N LYS A 210 3.82 21.14 4.64
CA LYS A 210 4.18 22.56 4.44
C LYS A 210 3.15 23.25 3.53
N ASN A 211 3.59 23.81 2.42
CA ASN A 211 2.73 24.45 1.40
C ASN A 211 2.28 23.50 0.27
N ILE A 212 2.69 22.23 0.33
CA ILE A 212 2.33 21.22 -0.67
C ILE A 212 1.04 20.52 -0.23
N THR A 213 0.08 20.46 -1.15
CA THR A 213 -1.18 19.72 -0.97
C THR A 213 -1.28 18.69 -2.08
N GLY A 214 -1.40 17.42 -1.69
CA GLY A 214 -1.55 16.29 -2.62
C GLY A 214 -2.94 16.26 -3.27
N LYS A 215 -3.09 15.40 -4.28
CA LYS A 215 -4.40 15.05 -4.83
C LYS A 215 -5.17 14.21 -3.81
N PRO A 216 -6.51 14.25 -3.79
CA PRO A 216 -7.31 13.28 -3.06
C PRO A 216 -7.06 11.87 -3.63
N PHE A 217 -7.14 10.86 -2.76
CA PHE A 217 -7.07 9.45 -3.13
C PHE A 217 -7.93 8.61 -2.20
N ASP A 218 -8.43 7.49 -2.72
CA ASP A 218 -9.16 6.51 -1.94
C ASP A 218 -8.18 5.53 -1.28
N TRP A 219 -8.51 5.05 -0.07
CA TRP A 219 -7.72 4.10 0.70
C TRP A 219 -8.63 3.06 1.33
N LEU A 220 -8.32 1.79 1.15
CA LEU A 220 -9.15 0.70 1.63
C LEU A 220 -8.67 0.18 2.99
N TYR A 221 -9.55 0.22 3.98
CA TYR A 221 -9.47 -0.55 5.23
C TYR A 221 -10.42 -1.73 5.11
N ILE A 222 -9.90 -2.95 5.01
CA ILE A 222 -10.74 -4.13 4.81
C ILE A 222 -10.70 -5.04 6.03
N ASP A 223 -11.87 -5.47 6.54
CA ASP A 223 -11.93 -6.48 7.59
C ASP A 223 -11.50 -7.86 7.05
N TYR A 224 -11.10 -8.74 7.98
CA TYR A 224 -10.53 -10.04 7.62
C TYR A 224 -11.54 -10.95 6.89
N GLU A 225 -12.79 -10.96 7.32
CA GLU A 225 -13.84 -11.80 6.74
C GLU A 225 -14.13 -11.38 5.29
N THR A 226 -14.22 -10.09 5.04
CA THR A 226 -14.40 -9.54 3.70
C THR A 226 -13.18 -9.83 2.81
N LEU A 227 -11.96 -9.68 3.33
CA LEU A 227 -10.75 -10.05 2.60
C LEU A 227 -10.73 -11.54 2.26
N ALA A 228 -11.08 -12.41 3.20
CA ALA A 228 -11.12 -13.86 2.99
C ALA A 228 -12.18 -14.26 1.95
N MET A 229 -13.33 -13.59 1.94
CA MET A 229 -14.39 -13.80 0.94
C MET A 229 -13.88 -13.46 -0.47
N TYR A 230 -13.22 -12.32 -0.65
CA TYR A 230 -12.63 -11.95 -1.94
C TYR A 230 -11.48 -12.87 -2.34
N ALA A 231 -10.64 -13.27 -1.40
CA ALA A 231 -9.57 -14.24 -1.66
C ALA A 231 -10.15 -15.55 -2.21
N GLU A 232 -11.20 -16.09 -1.59
CA GLU A 232 -11.89 -17.28 -2.06
C GLU A 232 -12.44 -17.10 -3.48
N GLN A 233 -13.12 -15.99 -3.74
CA GLN A 233 -13.70 -15.64 -5.04
C GLN A 233 -12.65 -15.62 -6.16
N TYR A 234 -11.43 -15.12 -5.84
CA TYR A 234 -10.33 -15.03 -6.80
C TYR A 234 -9.35 -16.21 -6.73
N ASN A 235 -9.75 -17.34 -6.13
CA ASN A 235 -8.94 -18.56 -6.01
C ASN A 235 -7.64 -18.37 -5.25
N PHE A 236 -7.70 -17.66 -4.13
CA PHE A 236 -6.65 -17.60 -3.11
C PHE A 236 -7.14 -18.20 -1.80
N ILE A 237 -6.19 -18.68 -1.00
CA ILE A 237 -6.38 -19.00 0.40
C ILE A 237 -5.98 -17.77 1.20
N CYS A 238 -6.80 -17.34 2.15
CA CYS A 238 -6.51 -16.28 3.09
C CYS A 238 -6.31 -16.89 4.48
N GLU A 239 -5.16 -16.65 5.10
CA GLU A 239 -4.83 -17.09 6.44
C GLU A 239 -4.52 -15.88 7.31
N LYS A 240 -5.16 -15.75 8.48
CA LYS A 240 -4.79 -14.74 9.47
C LYS A 240 -3.53 -15.21 10.19
N CYS A 241 -2.45 -14.46 10.04
CA CYS A 241 -1.16 -14.79 10.64
C CYS A 241 -1.06 -14.34 12.09
N ILE A 242 -1.65 -13.17 12.41
CA ILE A 242 -1.70 -12.60 13.76
C ILE A 242 -2.74 -11.47 13.78
N ASP A 243 -3.39 -11.27 14.92
CA ASP A 243 -4.13 -10.05 15.25
C ASP A 243 -3.16 -9.03 15.88
N GLY A 244 -3.31 -7.77 15.54
CA GLY A 244 -2.59 -6.66 16.15
C GLY A 244 -3.28 -6.15 17.42
N GLU A 245 -2.81 -5.01 17.93
CA GLU A 245 -3.30 -4.46 19.20
C GLU A 245 -4.62 -3.65 19.05
N HIS A 246 -4.90 -3.12 17.85
CA HIS A 246 -5.97 -2.15 17.60
C HIS A 246 -6.82 -2.51 16.37
N PHE A 247 -7.47 -3.69 16.39
CA PHE A 247 -8.32 -4.18 15.30
C PHE A 247 -7.58 -4.37 13.96
N ASP A 248 -6.27 -4.26 13.96
CA ASP A 248 -5.39 -4.55 12.85
C ASP A 248 -5.03 -6.04 12.83
N TYR A 249 -4.70 -6.54 11.66
CA TYR A 249 -4.31 -7.93 11.47
C TYR A 249 -3.29 -8.05 10.33
N LEU A 250 -2.48 -9.12 10.37
CA LEU A 250 -1.66 -9.56 9.26
C LEU A 250 -2.31 -10.78 8.61
N ALA A 251 -2.50 -10.73 7.30
CA ALA A 251 -2.96 -11.87 6.50
C ALA A 251 -1.90 -12.34 5.53
N ARG A 252 -1.96 -13.65 5.24
CA ARG A 252 -1.24 -14.30 4.15
C ARG A 252 -2.23 -14.72 3.07
N LEU A 253 -1.96 -14.33 1.83
CA LEU A 253 -2.69 -14.82 0.67
C LEU A 253 -1.77 -15.76 -0.14
N THR A 254 -2.29 -16.94 -0.48
CA THR A 254 -1.59 -17.89 -1.36
C THR A 254 -2.53 -18.36 -2.47
N PRO A 255 -2.09 -18.41 -3.75
CA PRO A 255 -2.92 -18.92 -4.81
C PRO A 255 -3.31 -20.38 -4.54
N LYS A 256 -4.59 -20.75 -4.74
CA LYS A 256 -5.02 -22.13 -4.71
C LYS A 256 -4.35 -22.91 -5.85
N GLN A 257 -3.83 -24.08 -5.53
CA GLN A 257 -3.29 -24.95 -6.56
C GLN A 257 -4.43 -25.45 -7.44
N VAL A 258 -4.33 -25.18 -8.73
CA VAL A 258 -5.23 -25.81 -9.70
C VAL A 258 -4.79 -27.27 -9.81
N VAL A 259 -5.53 -28.17 -9.16
CA VAL A 259 -5.36 -29.62 -9.39
C VAL A 259 -5.75 -29.84 -10.86
N LYS A 260 -4.76 -30.16 -11.68
CA LYS A 260 -4.96 -30.54 -13.09
C LYS A 260 -5.52 -31.93 -13.17
#